data_0c61fe61244ec81e40f639ccb161c336
#
_entry.id   0c61fe61244ec81e40f639ccb161c336
#
_cell.length_a   1.000
_cell.length_b   1.000
_cell.length_c   1.000
_cell.angle_alpha   90.00
_cell.angle_beta   90.00
_cell.angle_gamma   90.00
#
_symmetry.space_group_name_H-M   'P 1'
#
loop_
_entity.id
_entity.type
_entity.pdbx_description
1 polymer ?
#
loop_
_entity_poly.entity_id
_entity_poly.type
_entity_poly.pdbx_seq_one_letter_code
_entity_poly.pdbx_strand_id
1 'polypeptide(L)'
;HRTKRVADLLGEHIVAVDPAIDKAEAQQMASGILKAAGIKLTTPKPAKNTPKDAPPLPDESGYLLFLSAGQYQALAELAVAARVPEGKIDSKAAKAVLQSKHSIDIALFGRMVADDAELNVDAAAQVAHAISVQAVEQEFDYFTAVDDAQERDHETGAGMIGTVEFNSSTLYRYANVNIAGLLKNLGDSAATARAAAA
;
A
#
# COMPACT_ATOMS: atom_id res chain seq x y z
N HIS A 1 -2.53 3.20 -0.41
CA HIS A 1 -2.36 1.74 -0.59
C HIS A 1 -1.10 1.44 -1.39
N ARG A 2 -0.42 0.33 -1.06
CA ARG A 2 0.71 -0.20 -1.83
C ARG A 2 0.23 -1.37 -2.68
N THR A 3 0.15 -1.17 -4.01
CA THR A 3 -0.44 -2.16 -4.92
C THR A 3 0.11 -2.03 -6.34
N LYS A 4 -0.04 -3.07 -7.15
CA LYS A 4 0.09 -3.00 -8.61
C LYS A 4 -1.20 -2.52 -9.29
N ARG A 5 -2.36 -2.68 -8.63
CA ARG A 5 -3.68 -2.35 -9.15
C ARG A 5 -4.01 -0.85 -9.02
N VAL A 6 -3.02 0.00 -9.29
CA VAL A 6 -3.16 1.46 -9.14
C VAL A 6 -4.16 2.05 -10.11
N ALA A 7 -4.28 1.50 -11.32
CA ALA A 7 -5.26 1.96 -12.31
C ALA A 7 -6.69 1.60 -11.90
N ASP A 8 -6.90 0.41 -11.32
CA ASP A 8 -8.21 -0.02 -10.83
C ASP A 8 -8.70 0.89 -9.68
N LEU A 9 -7.86 1.12 -8.67
CA LEU A 9 -8.17 2.03 -7.56
C LEU A 9 -8.40 3.47 -8.04
N LEU A 10 -7.60 3.95 -9.00
CA LEU A 10 -7.80 5.28 -9.54
C LEU A 10 -9.11 5.39 -10.31
N GLY A 11 -9.50 4.34 -11.02
CA GLY A 11 -10.82 4.26 -11.68
C GLY A 11 -11.97 4.39 -10.69
N GLU A 12 -11.88 3.75 -9.52
CA GLU A 12 -12.87 3.91 -8.44
C GLU A 12 -12.94 5.36 -7.94
N HIS A 13 -11.80 6.04 -7.79
CA HIS A 13 -11.76 7.45 -7.42
C HIS A 13 -12.35 8.36 -8.52
N ILE A 14 -12.13 8.06 -9.80
CA ILE A 14 -12.71 8.80 -10.92
C ILE A 14 -14.25 8.72 -10.90
N VAL A 15 -14.82 7.53 -10.73
CA VAL A 15 -16.26 7.33 -10.57
C VAL A 15 -16.80 8.06 -9.33
N ALA A 16 -16.04 8.12 -8.25
CA ALA A 16 -16.42 8.86 -7.04
C ALA A 16 -16.44 10.39 -7.26
N VAL A 17 -15.57 10.91 -8.13
CA VAL A 17 -15.54 12.34 -8.51
C VAL A 17 -16.67 12.68 -9.48
N ASP A 18 -16.91 11.84 -10.47
CA ASP A 18 -17.99 12.01 -11.45
C ASP A 18 -18.75 10.68 -11.66
N PRO A 19 -19.88 10.48 -10.97
CA PRO A 19 -20.69 9.27 -11.10
C PRO A 19 -21.34 9.03 -12.46
N ALA A 20 -21.28 10.01 -13.37
CA ALA A 20 -21.79 9.85 -14.74
C ALA A 20 -20.82 9.04 -15.63
N ILE A 21 -19.56 8.89 -15.21
CA ILE A 21 -18.53 8.12 -15.90
C ILE A 21 -18.70 6.64 -15.57
N ASP A 22 -18.83 5.80 -16.59
CA ASP A 22 -18.92 4.37 -16.37
C ASP A 22 -17.56 3.76 -15.97
N LYS A 23 -17.61 2.55 -15.39
CA LYS A 23 -16.41 1.88 -14.87
C LYS A 23 -15.36 1.60 -15.94
N ALA A 24 -15.75 1.29 -17.17
CA ALA A 24 -14.81 0.97 -18.25
C ALA A 24 -14.11 2.23 -18.74
N GLU A 25 -14.86 3.32 -18.91
CA GLU A 25 -14.32 4.63 -19.24
C GLU A 25 -13.38 5.14 -18.13
N ALA A 26 -13.79 5.03 -16.85
CA ALA A 26 -12.96 5.41 -15.72
C ALA A 26 -11.62 4.66 -15.68
N GLN A 27 -11.60 3.38 -16.03
CA GLN A 27 -10.35 2.58 -16.11
C GLN A 27 -9.44 3.05 -17.26
N GLN A 28 -10.02 3.41 -18.42
CA GLN A 28 -9.25 3.98 -19.54
C GLN A 28 -8.64 5.33 -19.16
N MET A 29 -9.44 6.19 -18.52
CA MET A 29 -8.98 7.48 -18.00
C MET A 29 -7.85 7.31 -16.98
N ALA A 30 -8.01 6.38 -16.03
CA ALA A 30 -7.00 6.07 -15.02
C ALA A 30 -5.69 5.58 -15.65
N SER A 31 -5.76 4.67 -16.62
CA SER A 31 -4.59 4.22 -17.38
C SER A 31 -3.93 5.36 -18.15
N GLY A 32 -4.71 6.23 -18.76
CA GLY A 32 -4.23 7.38 -19.51
C GLY A 32 -3.44 8.36 -18.65
N ILE A 33 -3.99 8.77 -17.50
CA ILE A 33 -3.33 9.75 -16.63
C ILE A 33 -2.10 9.17 -15.92
N LEU A 34 -2.11 7.89 -15.54
CA LEU A 34 -0.96 7.23 -14.95
C LEU A 34 0.19 7.10 -15.95
N LYS A 35 -0.09 6.74 -17.22
CA LYS A 35 0.91 6.74 -18.30
C LYS A 35 1.47 8.15 -18.55
N ALA A 36 0.62 9.17 -18.55
CA ALA A 36 1.05 10.56 -18.69
C ALA A 36 1.93 11.02 -17.51
N ALA A 37 1.68 10.52 -16.31
CA ALA A 37 2.51 10.75 -15.12
C ALA A 37 3.84 9.96 -15.12
N GLY A 38 4.09 9.13 -16.13
CA GLY A 38 5.33 8.35 -16.28
C GLY A 38 5.27 6.94 -15.70
N ILE A 39 4.12 6.49 -15.20
CA ILE A 39 3.98 5.14 -14.65
C ILE A 39 3.82 4.13 -15.79
N LYS A 40 4.72 3.15 -15.84
CA LYS A 40 4.62 2.05 -16.80
C LYS A 40 3.52 1.08 -16.39
N LEU A 41 2.56 0.90 -17.26
CA LEU A 41 1.44 -0.03 -17.07
C LEU A 41 1.53 -1.20 -18.04
N THR A 42 1.09 -2.36 -17.59
CA THR A 42 0.98 -3.59 -18.39
C THR A 42 -0.38 -4.21 -18.15
N THR A 43 -0.99 -4.72 -19.21
CA THR A 43 -2.24 -5.48 -19.06
C THR A 43 -1.91 -6.90 -18.62
N PRO A 44 -2.40 -7.36 -17.47
CA PRO A 44 -2.14 -8.70 -16.97
C PRO A 44 -2.76 -9.76 -17.91
N LYS A 45 -2.07 -10.89 -18.05
CA LYS A 45 -2.62 -12.01 -18.84
C LYS A 45 -3.78 -12.65 -18.06
N PRO A 46 -4.90 -12.95 -18.71
CA PRO A 46 -6.00 -13.67 -18.07
C PRO A 46 -5.53 -15.05 -17.58
N ALA A 47 -6.10 -15.52 -16.48
CA ALA A 47 -5.82 -16.85 -15.96
C ALA A 47 -6.26 -17.93 -16.99
N LYS A 48 -5.61 -19.10 -16.97
CA LYS A 48 -5.86 -20.19 -17.96
C LYS A 48 -7.32 -20.61 -18.08
N ASN A 49 -8.14 -20.39 -17.05
CA ASN A 49 -9.56 -20.76 -16.98
C ASN A 49 -10.51 -19.56 -17.12
N THR A 50 -10.03 -18.39 -17.53
CA THR A 50 -10.90 -17.22 -17.72
C THR A 50 -11.76 -17.42 -18.97
N PRO A 51 -13.08 -17.21 -18.89
CA PRO A 51 -13.97 -17.26 -20.05
C PRO A 51 -13.50 -16.29 -21.15
N LYS A 52 -13.64 -16.67 -22.42
CA LYS A 52 -13.20 -15.83 -23.55
C LYS A 52 -13.94 -14.49 -23.65
N ASP A 53 -15.15 -14.44 -23.10
CA ASP A 53 -16.02 -13.25 -23.10
C ASP A 53 -15.88 -12.42 -21.80
N ALA A 54 -14.92 -12.75 -20.93
CA ALA A 54 -14.67 -11.96 -19.73
C ALA A 54 -14.13 -10.58 -20.09
N PRO A 55 -14.55 -9.52 -19.37
CA PRO A 55 -14.03 -8.18 -19.62
C PRO A 55 -12.50 -8.16 -19.42
N PRO A 56 -11.78 -7.31 -20.16
CA PRO A 56 -10.35 -7.19 -20.02
C PRO A 56 -9.98 -6.79 -18.59
N LEU A 57 -8.89 -7.38 -18.08
CA LEU A 57 -8.39 -7.04 -16.75
C LEU A 57 -7.84 -5.60 -16.76
N PRO A 58 -8.01 -4.84 -15.66
CA PRO A 58 -7.42 -3.51 -15.53
C PRO A 58 -5.90 -3.56 -15.69
N ASP A 59 -5.34 -2.50 -16.25
CA ASP A 59 -3.89 -2.33 -16.33
C ASP A 59 -3.27 -2.31 -14.93
N GLU A 60 -2.10 -2.93 -14.79
CA GLU A 60 -1.32 -2.98 -13.56
C GLU A 60 0.06 -2.31 -13.75
N SER A 61 0.57 -1.69 -12.69
CA SER A 61 1.95 -1.23 -12.69
C SER A 61 2.93 -2.40 -12.64
N GLY A 62 4.08 -2.27 -13.28
CA GLY A 62 5.13 -3.30 -13.28
C GLY A 62 5.66 -3.64 -11.88
N TYR A 63 5.49 -2.75 -10.91
CA TYR A 63 5.94 -2.84 -9.53
C TYR A 63 4.86 -2.34 -8.57
N LEU A 64 5.03 -2.65 -7.27
CA LEU A 64 4.16 -2.12 -6.24
C LEU A 64 4.38 -0.61 -6.09
N LEU A 65 3.35 0.16 -6.33
CA LEU A 65 3.37 1.62 -6.15
C LEU A 65 2.56 2.01 -4.91
N PHE A 66 3.12 2.91 -4.11
CA PHE A 66 2.48 3.43 -2.92
C PHE A 66 2.00 4.87 -3.18
N LEU A 67 0.70 5.04 -3.31
CA LEU A 67 0.05 6.35 -3.46
C LEU A 67 -0.84 6.66 -2.25
N SER A 68 -0.87 7.93 -1.88
CA SER A 68 -1.78 8.45 -0.86
C SER A 68 -3.20 8.61 -1.39
N ALA A 69 -4.20 8.64 -0.50
CA ALA A 69 -5.56 8.95 -0.89
C ALA A 69 -5.67 10.35 -1.54
N GLY A 70 -4.90 11.34 -1.03
CA GLY A 70 -4.85 12.67 -1.62
C GLY A 70 -4.25 12.70 -3.03
N GLN A 71 -3.30 11.80 -3.34
CA GLN A 71 -2.76 11.66 -4.69
C GLN A 71 -3.78 11.01 -5.63
N TYR A 72 -4.47 9.95 -5.21
CA TYR A 72 -5.57 9.34 -5.99
C TYR A 72 -6.66 10.37 -6.29
N GLN A 73 -7.11 11.11 -5.28
CA GLN A 73 -8.14 12.13 -5.45
C GLN A 73 -7.72 13.20 -6.46
N ALA A 74 -6.53 13.76 -6.31
CA ALA A 74 -6.05 14.81 -7.21
C ALA A 74 -5.81 14.31 -8.65
N LEU A 75 -5.36 13.07 -8.84
CA LEU A 75 -5.24 12.46 -10.16
C LEU A 75 -6.62 12.23 -10.78
N ALA A 76 -7.61 11.79 -10.01
CA ALA A 76 -8.98 11.61 -10.47
C ALA A 76 -9.59 12.95 -10.93
N GLU A 77 -9.44 14.01 -10.12
CA GLU A 77 -9.89 15.35 -10.47
C GLU A 77 -9.24 15.87 -11.76
N LEU A 78 -7.93 15.65 -11.94
CA LEU A 78 -7.24 16.02 -13.19
C LEU A 78 -7.73 15.21 -14.39
N ALA A 79 -8.00 13.90 -14.21
CA ALA A 79 -8.53 13.05 -15.28
C ALA A 79 -9.91 13.51 -15.73
N VAL A 80 -10.79 13.79 -14.78
CA VAL A 80 -12.16 14.29 -15.06
C VAL A 80 -12.11 15.68 -15.72
N ALA A 81 -11.29 16.61 -15.21
CA ALA A 81 -11.14 17.95 -15.78
C ALA A 81 -10.59 17.94 -17.22
N ALA A 82 -9.68 17.02 -17.53
CA ALA A 82 -9.13 16.85 -18.86
C ALA A 82 -10.07 16.09 -19.81
N ARG A 83 -11.17 15.51 -19.32
CA ARG A 83 -12.07 14.64 -20.07
C ARG A 83 -11.33 13.58 -20.90
N VAL A 84 -10.37 12.91 -20.22
CA VAL A 84 -9.62 11.79 -20.83
C VAL A 84 -10.61 10.66 -21.16
N PRO A 85 -10.52 9.98 -22.32
CA PRO A 85 -9.38 9.96 -23.23
C PRO A 85 -9.38 11.05 -24.31
N GLU A 86 -10.43 11.82 -24.47
CA GLU A 86 -10.59 12.79 -25.57
C GLU A 86 -9.76 14.08 -25.37
N GLY A 87 -9.49 14.43 -24.11
CA GLY A 87 -8.74 15.63 -23.76
C GLY A 87 -7.23 15.40 -23.65
N LYS A 88 -6.47 16.50 -23.73
CA LYS A 88 -5.02 16.45 -23.56
C LYS A 88 -4.64 16.47 -22.09
N ILE A 89 -3.99 15.40 -21.62
CA ILE A 89 -3.48 15.31 -20.27
C ILE A 89 -2.23 16.18 -20.12
N ASP A 90 -2.21 17.03 -19.11
CA ASP A 90 -0.98 17.71 -18.69
C ASP A 90 -0.09 16.75 -17.89
N SER A 91 0.89 16.16 -18.59
CA SER A 91 1.86 15.23 -17.98
C SER A 91 2.65 15.86 -16.84
N LYS A 92 2.93 17.16 -16.91
CA LYS A 92 3.65 17.88 -15.87
C LYS A 92 2.80 18.02 -14.61
N ALA A 93 1.51 18.36 -14.78
CA ALA A 93 0.58 18.45 -13.66
C ALA A 93 0.35 17.07 -13.01
N ALA A 94 0.17 16.00 -13.80
CA ALA A 94 0.02 14.65 -13.29
C ALA A 94 1.26 14.18 -12.51
N LYS A 95 2.47 14.46 -13.01
CA LYS A 95 3.72 14.14 -12.31
C LYS A 95 3.88 14.96 -11.02
N ALA A 96 3.52 16.23 -11.04
CA ALA A 96 3.57 17.11 -9.85
C ALA A 96 2.65 16.61 -8.71
N VAL A 97 1.49 16.04 -9.04
CA VAL A 97 0.61 15.39 -8.03
C VAL A 97 1.33 14.22 -7.38
N LEU A 98 2.04 13.38 -8.13
CA LEU A 98 2.79 12.24 -7.58
C LEU A 98 3.97 12.68 -6.69
N GLN A 99 4.53 13.87 -6.92
CA GLN A 99 5.61 14.46 -6.14
C GLN A 99 5.13 15.26 -4.93
N SER A 100 3.82 15.40 -4.75
CA SER A 100 3.19 16.17 -3.68
C SER A 100 2.07 15.39 -3.01
N LYS A 101 1.35 16.02 -2.09
CA LYS A 101 0.18 15.43 -1.39
C LYS A 101 0.47 14.07 -0.75
N HIS A 102 1.68 13.89 -0.22
CA HIS A 102 2.07 12.66 0.46
C HIS A 102 1.22 12.46 1.71
N SER A 103 0.89 11.19 1.99
CA SER A 103 0.33 10.81 3.28
C SER A 103 1.40 10.84 4.39
N ILE A 104 0.96 10.89 5.65
CA ILE A 104 1.86 10.92 6.80
C ILE A 104 2.82 9.73 6.80
N ASP A 105 2.35 8.55 6.45
CA ASP A 105 3.16 7.33 6.35
C ASP A 105 4.21 7.40 5.23
N ILE A 106 3.89 7.96 4.05
CA ILE A 106 4.89 8.22 3.00
C ILE A 106 5.91 9.26 3.48
N ALA A 107 5.44 10.31 4.14
CA ALA A 107 6.33 11.38 4.61
C ALA A 107 7.28 10.92 5.74
N LEU A 108 6.82 10.02 6.61
CA LEU A 108 7.63 9.45 7.70
C LEU A 108 8.57 8.33 7.21
N PHE A 109 8.05 7.37 6.46
CA PHE A 109 8.78 6.15 6.15
C PHE A 109 9.35 6.09 4.73
N GLY A 110 9.06 7.12 3.94
CA GLY A 110 9.55 7.23 2.58
C GLY A 110 8.79 6.37 1.58
N ARG A 111 9.16 6.55 0.32
CA ARG A 111 8.66 5.77 -0.80
C ARG A 111 9.78 5.57 -1.81
N MET A 112 9.97 4.34 -2.25
CA MET A 112 10.82 4.01 -3.38
C MET A 112 9.97 3.63 -4.59
N VAL A 113 10.29 4.21 -5.74
CA VAL A 113 9.71 3.88 -7.05
C VAL A 113 10.85 3.40 -7.94
N ALA A 114 10.81 2.13 -8.34
CA ALA A 114 11.94 1.49 -9.01
C ALA A 114 12.29 2.11 -10.37
N ASP A 115 11.29 2.55 -11.13
CA ASP A 115 11.45 3.02 -12.50
C ASP A 115 11.57 4.55 -12.62
N ASP A 116 11.30 5.30 -11.55
CA ASP A 116 11.38 6.77 -11.56
C ASP A 116 11.91 7.28 -10.21
N ALA A 117 13.20 7.59 -10.18
CA ALA A 117 13.88 8.10 -9.00
C ALA A 117 13.35 9.47 -8.53
N GLU A 118 12.74 10.27 -9.43
CA GLU A 118 12.17 11.57 -9.07
C GLU A 118 10.90 11.44 -8.20
N LEU A 119 10.29 10.26 -8.18
CA LEU A 119 9.14 9.95 -7.33
C LEU A 119 9.54 9.38 -5.96
N ASN A 120 10.84 9.18 -5.72
CA ASN A 120 11.31 8.70 -4.43
C ASN A 120 11.13 9.78 -3.35
N VAL A 121 10.83 9.32 -2.15
CA VAL A 121 10.69 10.17 -0.96
C VAL A 121 11.58 9.59 0.13
N ASP A 122 12.52 10.38 0.62
CA ASP A 122 13.40 9.98 1.71
C ASP A 122 12.62 9.89 3.02
N ALA A 123 12.89 8.83 3.80
CA ALA A 123 12.26 8.66 5.10
C ALA A 123 12.69 9.78 6.07
N ALA A 124 11.72 10.37 6.76
CA ALA A 124 11.98 11.30 7.85
C ALA A 124 12.07 10.60 9.21
N ALA A 125 11.59 9.37 9.33
CA ALA A 125 11.64 8.59 10.56
C ALA A 125 12.57 7.38 10.42
N GLN A 126 13.24 7.04 11.50
CA GLN A 126 14.01 5.81 11.64
C GLN A 126 13.56 5.09 12.90
N VAL A 127 13.28 3.79 12.75
CA VAL A 127 12.89 2.92 13.85
C VAL A 127 13.87 1.75 13.89
N ALA A 128 14.64 1.65 14.95
CA ALA A 128 15.55 0.54 15.14
C ALA A 128 14.79 -0.74 15.46
N HIS A 129 15.37 -1.89 15.10
CA HIS A 129 14.87 -3.17 15.58
C HIS A 129 14.91 -3.22 17.10
N ALA A 130 13.88 -3.79 17.70
CA ALA A 130 13.88 -4.04 19.13
C ALA A 130 14.94 -5.10 19.47
N ILE A 131 15.73 -4.84 20.50
CA ILE A 131 16.74 -5.76 21.01
C ILE A 131 16.49 -6.05 22.49
N SER A 132 16.75 -7.28 22.94
CA SER A 132 16.64 -7.60 24.36
C SER A 132 17.78 -6.92 25.13
N VAL A 133 17.49 -6.44 26.34
CA VAL A 133 18.51 -5.85 27.26
C VAL A 133 19.23 -6.89 28.07
N GLN A 134 18.88 -8.16 27.91
CA GLN A 134 19.43 -9.32 28.63
C GLN A 134 19.52 -10.51 27.68
N ALA A 135 20.32 -11.51 28.06
CA ALA A 135 20.32 -12.82 27.43
C ALA A 135 18.91 -13.45 27.61
N VAL A 136 18.40 -14.04 26.55
CA VAL A 136 17.09 -14.67 26.54
C VAL A 136 17.25 -16.11 26.12
N GLU A 137 16.74 -17.01 26.93
CA GLU A 137 16.60 -18.41 26.59
C GLU A 137 15.22 -18.65 25.98
N GLN A 138 15.16 -19.57 25.06
CA GLN A 138 13.90 -19.97 24.45
C GLN A 138 13.18 -20.94 25.39
N GLU A 139 11.94 -20.61 25.69
CA GLU A 139 11.08 -21.44 26.52
C GLU A 139 10.08 -22.19 25.63
N PHE A 140 9.64 -23.34 26.08
CA PHE A 140 8.72 -24.20 25.36
C PHE A 140 7.50 -24.46 26.24
N ASP A 141 6.33 -24.12 25.74
CA ASP A 141 5.05 -24.48 26.34
C ASP A 141 4.51 -25.72 25.65
N TYR A 142 4.27 -26.75 26.42
CA TYR A 142 3.75 -28.03 25.95
C TYR A 142 2.26 -28.07 26.17
N PHE A 143 1.50 -28.31 25.11
CA PHE A 143 0.06 -28.43 25.21
C PHE A 143 -0.47 -29.73 24.64
N THR A 144 -1.57 -30.21 25.22
CA THR A 144 -2.31 -31.36 24.76
C THR A 144 -3.79 -31.03 24.66
N ALA A 145 -4.51 -31.68 23.77
CA ALA A 145 -5.95 -31.62 23.71
C ALA A 145 -6.51 -33.06 23.68
N VAL A 146 -7.60 -33.27 24.40
CA VAL A 146 -8.33 -34.54 24.44
C VAL A 146 -9.47 -34.46 23.43
N ASP A 147 -9.69 -35.52 22.67
CA ASP A 147 -10.86 -35.67 21.79
C ASP A 147 -12.01 -36.31 22.59
N ASP A 148 -13.03 -35.50 22.91
CA ASP A 148 -14.19 -35.92 23.69
C ASP A 148 -15.03 -37.02 22.98
N ALA A 149 -14.87 -37.16 21.65
CA ALA A 149 -15.56 -38.22 20.90
C ALA A 149 -14.78 -39.52 20.92
N GLN A 150 -13.45 -39.48 20.98
CA GLN A 150 -12.58 -40.65 21.00
C GLN A 150 -12.68 -41.44 22.31
N GLU A 151 -13.03 -40.78 23.41
CA GLU A 151 -13.24 -41.40 24.72
C GLU A 151 -14.39 -42.42 24.72
N ARG A 152 -15.35 -42.29 23.78
CA ARG A 152 -16.48 -43.24 23.60
C ARG A 152 -16.08 -44.57 22.95
N ASP A 153 -14.97 -44.59 22.24
CA ASP A 153 -14.48 -45.77 21.52
C ASP A 153 -13.40 -46.55 22.30
N HIS A 154 -13.17 -46.20 23.60
CA HIS A 154 -12.19 -46.82 24.47
C HIS A 154 -10.73 -46.65 24.01
N GLU A 155 -10.44 -45.75 23.12
CA GLU A 155 -9.08 -45.32 22.80
C GLU A 155 -8.61 -44.22 23.76
N THR A 156 -7.59 -44.50 24.52
CA THR A 156 -6.99 -43.53 25.46
C THR A 156 -5.77 -42.90 24.82
N GLY A 157 -5.80 -41.56 24.67
CA GLY A 157 -4.68 -40.79 24.14
C GLY A 157 -5.00 -39.33 23.97
N ALA A 158 -3.99 -38.50 23.80
CA ALA A 158 -4.16 -37.12 23.44
C ALA A 158 -4.50 -37.03 21.94
N GLY A 159 -5.62 -36.40 21.60
CA GLY A 159 -6.02 -36.15 20.22
C GLY A 159 -5.10 -35.17 19.50
N MET A 160 -4.39 -34.33 20.25
CA MET A 160 -3.40 -33.40 19.76
C MET A 160 -2.32 -33.15 20.81
N ILE A 161 -1.06 -33.14 20.37
CA ILE A 161 0.12 -32.82 21.20
C ILE A 161 0.96 -31.81 20.39
N GLY A 162 1.40 -30.77 21.04
CA GLY A 162 2.27 -29.79 20.40
C GLY A 162 3.09 -28.97 21.40
N THR A 163 4.03 -28.23 20.88
CA THR A 163 4.86 -27.25 21.63
C THR A 163 4.76 -25.89 20.96
N VAL A 164 4.60 -24.86 21.77
CA VAL A 164 4.72 -23.45 21.34
C VAL A 164 6.02 -22.91 21.92
N GLU A 165 6.83 -22.36 21.03
CA GLU A 165 8.08 -21.71 21.42
C GLU A 165 7.77 -20.24 21.74
N PHE A 166 8.27 -19.77 22.86
CA PHE A 166 8.18 -18.36 23.22
C PHE A 166 9.42 -17.89 23.96
N ASN A 167 9.62 -16.59 23.98
CA ASN A 167 10.61 -15.96 24.84
C ASN A 167 9.99 -14.72 25.49
N SER A 168 10.45 -14.42 26.70
CA SER A 168 10.05 -13.24 27.46
C SER A 168 11.27 -12.40 27.75
N SER A 169 11.35 -11.22 27.16
CA SER A 169 12.48 -10.32 27.36
C SER A 169 12.02 -8.87 27.52
N THR A 170 12.81 -8.13 28.30
CA THR A 170 12.70 -6.66 28.26
C THR A 170 13.37 -6.16 27.01
N LEU A 171 12.61 -5.42 26.18
CA LEU A 171 13.06 -4.93 24.88
C LEU A 171 13.40 -3.45 24.95
N TYR A 172 14.57 -3.10 24.42
CA TYR A 172 14.95 -1.73 24.11
C TYR A 172 14.51 -1.43 22.67
N ARG A 173 13.80 -0.30 22.50
CA ARG A 173 13.41 0.25 21.19
C ARG A 173 13.89 1.69 21.08
N TYR A 174 14.37 2.03 19.88
CA TYR A 174 14.78 3.37 19.55
C TYR A 174 14.11 3.84 18.29
N ALA A 175 13.62 5.06 18.29
CA ALA A 175 13.10 5.72 17.10
C ALA A 175 13.49 7.21 17.12
N ASN A 176 13.70 7.78 15.96
CA ASN A 176 13.87 9.23 15.79
C ASN A 176 13.04 9.73 14.61
N VAL A 177 12.75 11.03 14.61
CA VAL A 177 12.07 11.72 13.52
C VAL A 177 12.84 13.00 13.18
N ASN A 178 13.24 13.13 11.93
CA ASN A 178 13.80 14.36 11.37
C ASN A 178 12.64 15.31 11.02
N ILE A 179 12.37 16.29 11.88
CA ILE A 179 11.26 17.23 11.70
C ILE A 179 11.42 18.07 10.43
N ALA A 180 12.63 18.50 10.09
CA ALA A 180 12.87 19.28 8.86
C ALA A 180 12.58 18.43 7.60
N GLY A 181 13.02 17.17 7.60
CA GLY A 181 12.70 16.21 6.52
C GLY A 181 11.20 15.94 6.41
N LEU A 182 10.51 15.77 7.54
CA LEU A 182 9.06 15.56 7.58
C LEU A 182 8.31 16.77 7.01
N LEU A 183 8.68 17.99 7.40
CA LEU A 183 8.10 19.22 6.86
C LEU A 183 8.28 19.31 5.35
N LYS A 184 9.48 19.05 4.85
CA LYS A 184 9.78 19.00 3.41
C LYS A 184 8.88 18.00 2.69
N ASN A 185 8.74 16.78 3.22
CA ASN A 185 7.96 15.72 2.61
C ASN A 185 6.45 16.01 2.61
N LEU A 186 5.95 16.77 3.60
CA LEU A 186 4.55 17.21 3.70
C LEU A 186 4.26 18.52 2.96
N GLY A 187 5.28 19.16 2.36
CA GLY A 187 5.11 20.41 1.63
C GLY A 187 4.93 21.61 2.53
N ASP A 188 5.76 21.75 3.56
CA ASP A 188 5.83 22.87 4.50
C ASP A 188 4.53 23.23 5.25
N SER A 189 3.56 22.31 5.29
CA SER A 189 2.39 22.50 6.14
C SER A 189 2.73 22.24 7.60
N ALA A 190 3.08 23.32 8.31
CA ALA A 190 3.45 23.25 9.73
C ALA A 190 2.36 22.62 10.62
N ALA A 191 1.09 22.78 10.27
CA ALA A 191 -0.04 22.17 10.96
C ALA A 191 -0.06 20.64 10.79
N THR A 192 0.14 20.16 9.56
CA THR A 192 0.19 18.74 9.24
C THR A 192 1.40 18.04 9.86
N ALA A 193 2.54 18.72 9.89
CA ALA A 193 3.75 18.18 10.50
C ALA A 193 3.65 18.04 12.04
N ARG A 194 2.99 18.97 12.72
CA ARG A 194 2.73 18.87 14.17
C ARG A 194 1.79 17.72 14.49
N ALA A 195 0.76 17.52 13.69
CA ALA A 195 -0.18 16.39 13.85
C ALA A 195 0.48 15.02 13.59
N ALA A 196 1.49 14.97 12.72
CA ALA A 196 2.24 13.74 12.42
C ALA A 196 3.32 13.39 13.46
N ALA A 197 3.73 14.36 14.29
CA ALA A 197 4.76 14.19 15.31
C ALA A 197 4.19 13.95 16.72
N ALA A 198 2.88 14.09 16.91
CA ALA A 198 2.14 13.82 18.15
C ALA A 198 1.66 12.35 18.21
#